data_aa1cc82eb90429b34e294e75647ac73d
#
_entry.id   aa1cc82eb90429b34e294e75647ac73d
#
_cell.length_a   1.000
_cell.length_b   1.000
_cell.length_c   1.000
_cell.angle_alpha   90.00
_cell.angle_beta   90.00
_cell.angle_gamma   90.00
#
_symmetry.space_group_name_H-M   'P 1'
#
loop_
_entity.id
_entity.type
_entity.pdbx_description
1 polymer ?
#
loop_
_entity_poly.entity_id
_entity_poly.type
_entity_poly.pdbx_seq_one_letter_code
_entity_poly.pdbx_strand_id
1 'polypeptide(L)'
;MKLLAGNSNLQLAQAISKRLDTPLAKAEIKRFADSEVHVEVQENVRGEDVFVIQSTSDPANDHLMELLVIVDALARASASRITAVIPYFGYARQDRKAGPRTPITAKLVANLITTAGADRVLTMDLHAGQIQGFFDIPTDNLYAVPVMQEHILRTHRDDVSNVTIVSPDVGGVVRARALSKRLGDTPLAIVDKRRERAGQSEVMNIIGDVKDMHCILFDDICDSGGTLVNAAKALMQKGAKSVEAYVSHGVLSGKAVERIENSKHLARLVTTDSIANDGRRDGAKKIEIVPVDRLLGEAIRRIANEESVSSLFD
;
A
#
# COMPACT_ATOMS: atom_id res chain seq x y z
N MET A 1 17.39 17.42 8.72
CA MET A 1 16.19 16.63 8.33
C MET A 1 15.06 16.90 9.30
N LYS A 2 13.84 17.09 8.81
CA LYS A 2 12.60 17.24 9.58
C LYS A 2 11.58 16.23 9.11
N LEU A 3 10.75 15.72 10.02
CA LEU A 3 9.61 14.88 9.70
C LEU A 3 8.33 15.67 9.96
N LEU A 4 7.39 15.69 9.03
CA LEU A 4 6.08 16.30 9.21
C LEU A 4 5.00 15.27 8.90
N ALA A 5 4.03 15.12 9.78
CA ALA A 5 2.89 14.22 9.56
C ALA A 5 1.67 15.02 9.12
N GLY A 6 0.99 14.54 8.07
CA GLY A 6 -0.40 14.89 7.85
C GLY A 6 -1.34 14.05 8.70
N ASN A 7 -2.64 14.25 8.52
CA ASN A 7 -3.65 13.63 9.38
C ASN A 7 -4.03 12.19 8.97
N SER A 8 -3.63 11.73 7.78
CA SER A 8 -4.10 10.45 7.24
C SER A 8 -3.61 9.22 8.01
N ASN A 9 -2.41 9.28 8.63
CA ASN A 9 -1.84 8.15 9.37
C ASN A 9 -0.82 8.59 10.41
N LEU A 10 -1.29 9.26 11.45
CA LEU A 10 -0.43 9.78 12.52
C LEU A 10 0.30 8.66 13.28
N GLN A 11 -0.33 7.48 13.43
CA GLN A 11 0.29 6.35 14.14
C GLN A 11 1.55 5.86 13.42
N LEU A 12 1.50 5.69 12.10
CA LEU A 12 2.67 5.30 11.30
C LEU A 12 3.74 6.40 11.33
N ALA A 13 3.35 7.67 11.21
CA ALA A 13 4.29 8.79 11.31
C ALA A 13 5.01 8.85 12.66
N GLN A 14 4.30 8.61 13.77
CA GLN A 14 4.89 8.51 15.11
C GLN A 14 5.83 7.30 15.25
N ALA A 15 5.48 6.14 14.67
CA ALA A 15 6.33 4.97 14.67
C ALA A 15 7.65 5.22 13.89
N ILE A 16 7.57 5.87 12.73
CA ILE A 16 8.73 6.29 11.95
C ILE A 16 9.58 7.31 12.73
N SER A 17 8.96 8.32 13.32
CA SER A 17 9.61 9.34 14.16
C SER A 17 10.40 8.71 15.32
N LYS A 18 9.78 7.78 16.03
CA LYS A 18 10.42 7.03 17.13
C LYS A 18 11.61 6.20 16.63
N ARG A 19 11.47 5.56 15.48
CA ARG A 19 12.53 4.73 14.89
C ARG A 19 13.75 5.53 14.47
N LEU A 20 13.52 6.74 13.95
CA LEU A 20 14.57 7.65 13.48
C LEU A 20 15.14 8.54 14.58
N ASP A 21 14.61 8.44 15.81
CA ASP A 21 14.92 9.35 16.93
C ASP A 21 14.82 10.82 16.49
N THR A 22 13.84 11.13 15.64
CA THR A 22 13.60 12.45 15.07
C THR A 22 12.17 12.86 15.34
N PRO A 23 11.91 13.88 16.16
CA PRO A 23 10.54 14.29 16.49
C PRO A 23 9.80 14.81 15.27
N LEU A 24 8.48 14.63 15.25
CA LEU A 24 7.62 15.26 14.25
C LEU A 24 7.64 16.77 14.43
N ALA A 25 7.80 17.49 13.35
CA ALA A 25 7.74 18.94 13.32
C ALA A 25 6.36 19.43 13.74
N LYS A 26 6.31 20.53 14.49
CA LYS A 26 5.07 21.14 14.93
C LYS A 26 4.38 21.81 13.74
N ALA A 27 3.17 21.38 13.45
CA ALA A 27 2.29 21.99 12.47
C ALA A 27 0.84 21.91 12.96
N GLU A 28 0.08 22.92 12.69
CA GLU A 28 -1.38 22.89 12.85
C GLU A 28 -1.99 22.57 11.47
N ILE A 29 -2.70 21.46 11.40
CA ILE A 29 -3.41 21.02 10.20
C ILE A 29 -4.87 20.80 10.57
N LYS A 30 -5.72 21.69 10.13
CA LYS A 30 -7.14 21.71 10.48
C LYS A 30 -8.00 22.03 9.26
N ARG A 31 -9.31 22.01 9.46
CA ARG A 31 -10.29 22.42 8.46
C ARG A 31 -11.05 23.62 8.94
N PHE A 32 -11.33 24.52 8.01
CA PHE A 32 -12.32 25.57 8.22
C PHE A 32 -13.75 24.98 8.24
N ALA A 33 -14.73 25.80 8.60
CA ALA A 33 -16.13 25.36 8.68
C ALA A 33 -16.73 24.88 7.33
N ASP A 34 -16.18 25.36 6.23
CA ASP A 34 -16.51 24.97 4.85
C ASP A 34 -15.70 23.77 4.33
N SER A 35 -14.90 23.15 5.23
CA SER A 35 -14.04 21.99 4.98
C SER A 35 -12.75 22.29 4.20
N GLU A 36 -12.41 23.54 3.90
CA GLU A 36 -11.10 23.87 3.34
C GLU A 36 -9.97 23.53 4.31
N VAL A 37 -8.87 23.02 3.75
CA VAL A 37 -7.69 22.64 4.54
C VAL A 37 -6.88 23.88 4.89
N HIS A 38 -6.54 24.03 6.16
CA HIS A 38 -5.61 25.02 6.67
C HIS A 38 -4.36 24.34 7.24
N VAL A 39 -3.20 24.83 6.84
CA VAL A 39 -1.90 24.36 7.34
C VAL A 39 -1.07 25.54 7.84
N GLU A 40 -0.54 25.42 9.05
CA GLU A 40 0.45 26.34 9.62
C GLU A 40 1.64 25.55 10.14
N VAL A 41 2.81 25.72 9.53
CA VAL A 41 4.06 25.15 10.02
C VAL A 41 4.59 26.01 11.17
N GLN A 42 4.65 25.46 12.38
CA GLN A 42 4.96 26.17 13.60
C GLN A 42 6.43 26.07 14.02
N GLU A 43 7.30 25.59 13.14
CA GLU A 43 8.73 25.50 13.33
C GLU A 43 9.49 26.11 12.14
N ASN A 44 10.76 26.48 12.38
CA ASN A 44 11.63 26.88 11.30
C ASN A 44 12.03 25.67 10.46
N VAL A 45 11.68 25.71 9.18
CA VAL A 45 12.02 24.66 8.18
C VAL A 45 12.91 25.19 7.05
N ARG A 46 13.35 26.46 7.15
CA ARG A 46 14.21 27.08 6.13
C ARG A 46 15.53 26.32 5.97
N GLY A 47 15.81 25.90 4.74
CA GLY A 47 17.02 25.15 4.40
C GLY A 47 17.01 23.70 4.88
N GLU A 48 15.91 23.21 5.46
CA GLU A 48 15.78 21.83 5.92
C GLU A 48 15.36 20.89 4.80
N ASP A 49 15.79 19.63 4.90
CA ASP A 49 15.24 18.50 4.16
C ASP A 49 14.01 17.96 4.93
N VAL A 50 12.83 18.10 4.36
CA VAL A 50 11.56 17.81 5.03
C VAL A 50 10.86 16.61 4.38
N PHE A 51 10.54 15.62 5.20
CA PHE A 51 9.77 14.44 4.79
C PHE A 51 8.33 14.57 5.28
N VAL A 52 7.39 14.68 4.35
CA VAL A 52 5.94 14.78 4.63
C VAL A 52 5.32 13.41 4.57
N ILE A 53 4.91 12.85 5.70
CA ILE A 53 4.31 11.50 5.78
C ILE A 53 2.80 11.62 5.69
N GLN A 54 2.22 11.24 4.54
CA GLN A 54 0.79 11.35 4.27
C GLN A 54 0.32 10.32 3.25
N SER A 55 -0.44 9.32 3.66
CA SER A 55 -1.16 8.44 2.73
C SER A 55 -2.34 9.18 2.08
N THR A 56 -2.56 8.96 0.79
CA THR A 56 -3.72 9.53 0.08
C THR A 56 -4.88 8.52 0.02
N SER A 57 -5.13 7.89 1.19
CA SER A 57 -6.23 6.95 1.43
C SER A 57 -7.56 7.66 1.66
N ASP A 58 -8.62 6.90 1.90
CA ASP A 58 -9.95 7.45 2.21
C ASP A 58 -9.94 8.34 3.49
N PRO A 59 -10.55 9.53 3.44
CA PRO A 59 -11.14 10.23 2.30
C PRO A 59 -10.08 10.80 1.35
N ALA A 60 -9.92 10.15 0.17
CA ALA A 60 -8.77 10.34 -0.71
C ALA A 60 -8.60 11.77 -1.23
N ASN A 61 -9.68 12.47 -1.56
CA ASN A 61 -9.63 13.85 -2.03
C ASN A 61 -9.11 14.79 -0.94
N ASP A 62 -9.53 14.54 0.28
CA ASP A 62 -9.18 15.34 1.44
C ASP A 62 -7.70 15.16 1.82
N HIS A 63 -7.24 13.91 1.89
CA HIS A 63 -5.86 13.61 2.21
C HIS A 63 -4.90 14.03 1.08
N LEU A 64 -5.34 13.95 -0.18
CA LEU A 64 -4.56 14.47 -1.30
C LEU A 64 -4.45 16.00 -1.22
N MET A 65 -5.56 16.72 -1.03
CA MET A 65 -5.52 18.18 -0.92
C MET A 65 -4.68 18.62 0.29
N GLU A 66 -4.80 17.93 1.42
CA GLU A 66 -3.99 18.18 2.61
C GLU A 66 -2.49 18.03 2.30
N LEU A 67 -2.08 16.97 1.61
CA LEU A 67 -0.70 16.81 1.16
C LEU A 67 -0.23 17.97 0.31
N LEU A 68 -1.02 18.40 -0.69
CA LEU A 68 -0.66 19.51 -1.58
C LEU A 68 -0.49 20.83 -0.82
N VAL A 69 -1.38 21.13 0.12
CA VAL A 69 -1.30 22.35 0.94
C VAL A 69 -0.11 22.31 1.90
N ILE A 70 0.20 21.14 2.49
CA ILE A 70 1.41 20.98 3.32
C ILE A 70 2.68 21.24 2.50
N VAL A 71 2.76 20.66 1.29
CA VAL A 71 3.94 20.82 0.41
C VAL A 71 4.10 22.29 0.00
N ASP A 72 3.02 22.99 -0.39
CA ASP A 72 3.06 24.43 -0.74
C ASP A 72 3.50 25.29 0.46
N ALA A 73 2.99 24.99 1.67
CA ALA A 73 3.38 25.71 2.88
C ALA A 73 4.88 25.55 3.17
N LEU A 74 5.45 24.35 3.02
CA LEU A 74 6.87 24.08 3.20
C LEU A 74 7.75 24.78 2.13
N ALA A 75 7.32 24.74 0.87
CA ALA A 75 8.00 25.44 -0.22
C ALA A 75 8.07 26.96 0.04
N ARG A 76 6.95 27.57 0.45
CA ARG A 76 6.88 28.99 0.84
C ARG A 76 7.67 29.31 2.10
N ALA A 77 7.82 28.34 3.02
CA ALA A 77 8.69 28.48 4.19
C ALA A 77 10.17 28.26 3.88
N SER A 78 10.53 28.08 2.61
CA SER A 78 11.90 27.88 2.10
C SER A 78 12.58 26.60 2.62
N ALA A 79 11.86 25.50 2.73
CA ALA A 79 12.45 24.18 2.87
C ALA A 79 13.43 23.94 1.69
N SER A 80 14.55 23.27 1.95
CA SER A 80 15.58 23.02 0.91
C SER A 80 15.18 21.90 -0.03
N ARG A 81 14.56 20.87 0.50
CA ARG A 81 14.04 19.71 -0.25
C ARG A 81 12.79 19.19 0.45
N ILE A 82 11.77 18.86 -0.31
CA ILE A 82 10.50 18.31 0.19
C ILE A 82 10.29 16.94 -0.41
N THR A 83 10.35 15.90 0.43
CA THR A 83 10.03 14.52 0.04
C THR A 83 8.63 14.16 0.50
N ALA A 84 7.72 13.91 -0.45
CA ALA A 84 6.40 13.38 -0.15
C ALA A 84 6.50 11.86 0.11
N VAL A 85 6.36 11.45 1.37
CA VAL A 85 6.31 10.06 1.80
C VAL A 85 4.85 9.63 1.80
N ILE A 86 4.47 8.83 0.80
CA ILE A 86 3.08 8.43 0.55
C ILE A 86 2.98 6.90 0.69
N PRO A 87 2.79 6.36 1.92
CA PRO A 87 2.75 4.92 2.15
C PRO A 87 1.68 4.21 1.30
N TYR A 88 0.53 4.85 1.09
CA TYR A 88 -0.49 4.43 0.13
C TYR A 88 -0.80 5.57 -0.84
N PHE A 89 -0.54 5.31 -2.14
CA PHE A 89 -0.82 6.25 -3.23
C PHE A 89 -2.23 6.01 -3.78
N GLY A 90 -3.16 6.87 -3.43
CA GLY A 90 -4.52 6.86 -3.94
C GLY A 90 -4.57 7.16 -5.44
N TYR A 91 -5.68 6.81 -6.10
CA TYR A 91 -5.87 6.94 -7.56
C TYR A 91 -4.94 6.06 -8.42
N ALA A 92 -4.02 5.27 -7.84
CA ALA A 92 -3.08 4.40 -8.56
C ALA A 92 -3.77 3.40 -9.50
N ARG A 93 -5.01 2.98 -9.21
CA ARG A 93 -5.78 2.03 -10.05
C ARG A 93 -6.25 2.62 -11.37
N GLN A 94 -6.10 3.93 -11.56
CA GLN A 94 -6.44 4.65 -12.79
C GLN A 94 -5.15 5.07 -13.53
N ASP A 95 -4.30 4.09 -13.80
CA ASP A 95 -2.98 4.24 -14.43
C ASP A 95 -3.01 4.23 -15.96
N ARG A 96 -4.16 3.89 -16.55
CA ARG A 96 -4.40 3.81 -17.99
C ARG A 96 -5.85 4.11 -18.32
N LYS A 97 -6.12 4.41 -19.58
CA LYS A 97 -7.50 4.54 -20.06
C LYS A 97 -8.18 3.17 -20.03
N ALA A 98 -9.14 2.99 -19.14
CA ALA A 98 -9.95 1.77 -19.06
C ALA A 98 -11.04 1.69 -20.16
N GLY A 99 -11.31 2.79 -20.86
CA GLY A 99 -12.30 2.90 -21.92
C GLY A 99 -12.17 4.22 -22.67
N PRO A 100 -13.01 4.45 -23.69
CA PRO A 100 -13.04 5.73 -24.42
C PRO A 100 -13.35 6.90 -23.47
N ARG A 101 -12.64 8.01 -23.63
CA ARG A 101 -12.86 9.28 -22.89
C ARG A 101 -12.71 9.15 -21.36
N THR A 102 -11.97 8.15 -20.86
CA THR A 102 -11.62 8.03 -19.46
C THR A 102 -10.28 8.73 -19.16
N PRO A 103 -10.10 9.26 -17.93
CA PRO A 103 -8.85 9.89 -17.52
C PRO A 103 -7.74 8.88 -17.24
N ILE A 104 -6.51 9.38 -17.05
CA ILE A 104 -5.41 8.69 -16.38
C ILE A 104 -5.16 9.47 -15.08
N THR A 105 -5.96 9.19 -14.05
CA THR A 105 -5.98 10.01 -12.84
C THR A 105 -4.70 9.88 -12.03
N ALA A 106 -4.00 8.73 -12.10
CA ALA A 106 -2.69 8.56 -11.47
C ALA A 106 -1.66 9.58 -12.01
N LYS A 107 -1.66 9.89 -13.33
CA LYS A 107 -0.80 10.95 -13.92
C LYS A 107 -1.23 12.33 -13.46
N LEU A 108 -2.53 12.60 -13.37
CA LEU A 108 -3.02 13.88 -12.88
C LEU A 108 -2.54 14.13 -11.44
N VAL A 109 -2.69 13.13 -10.56
CA VAL A 109 -2.25 13.23 -9.15
C VAL A 109 -0.73 13.42 -9.05
N ALA A 110 0.05 12.68 -9.85
CA ALA A 110 1.51 12.87 -9.91
C ALA A 110 1.88 14.30 -10.30
N ASN A 111 1.23 14.87 -11.31
CA ASN A 111 1.45 16.26 -11.73
C ASN A 111 1.09 17.26 -10.62
N LEU A 112 -0.03 17.06 -9.91
CA LEU A 112 -0.44 17.94 -8.81
C LEU A 112 0.60 17.95 -7.68
N ILE A 113 1.12 16.79 -7.27
CA ILE A 113 2.15 16.68 -6.23
C ILE A 113 3.44 17.40 -6.66
N THR A 114 3.89 17.19 -7.90
CA THR A 114 5.06 17.87 -8.45
C THR A 114 4.85 19.39 -8.51
N THR A 115 3.69 19.83 -9.01
CA THR A 115 3.36 21.26 -9.14
C THR A 115 3.23 21.94 -7.78
N ALA A 116 2.78 21.25 -6.74
CA ALA A 116 2.72 21.78 -5.38
C ALA A 116 4.12 22.09 -4.79
N GLY A 117 5.19 21.50 -5.34
CA GLY A 117 6.57 21.79 -4.94
C GLY A 117 7.28 20.60 -4.26
N ALA A 118 6.79 19.37 -4.41
CA ALA A 118 7.55 18.19 -3.98
C ALA A 118 8.77 17.99 -4.90
N ASP A 119 9.94 17.71 -4.30
CA ASP A 119 11.18 17.44 -5.01
C ASP A 119 11.42 15.94 -5.22
N ARG A 120 10.77 15.10 -4.42
CA ARG A 120 10.89 13.63 -4.46
C ARG A 120 9.60 13.00 -3.94
N VAL A 121 9.31 11.80 -4.41
CA VAL A 121 8.26 10.93 -3.86
C VAL A 121 8.89 9.64 -3.34
N LEU A 122 8.50 9.23 -2.14
CA LEU A 122 8.75 7.91 -1.58
C LEU A 122 7.39 7.23 -1.35
N THR A 123 7.17 6.10 -1.97
CA THR A 123 5.90 5.35 -1.86
C THR A 123 6.16 3.85 -1.73
N MET A 124 5.10 3.07 -1.57
CA MET A 124 5.19 1.62 -1.43
C MET A 124 4.13 0.93 -2.29
N ASP A 125 4.53 -0.14 -2.97
CA ASP A 125 3.67 -1.04 -3.76
C ASP A 125 2.64 -0.30 -4.62
N LEU A 126 3.12 0.57 -5.51
CA LEU A 126 2.27 1.17 -6.54
C LEU A 126 1.51 0.07 -7.30
N HIS A 127 0.22 0.30 -7.55
CA HIS A 127 -0.64 -0.63 -8.28
C HIS A 127 -0.02 -1.12 -9.59
N ALA A 128 0.68 -0.24 -10.27
CA ALA A 128 1.43 -0.55 -11.48
C ALA A 128 2.79 0.16 -11.45
N GLY A 129 3.88 -0.57 -11.70
CA GLY A 129 5.24 -0.04 -11.61
C GLY A 129 5.52 1.15 -12.53
N GLN A 130 4.84 1.23 -13.68
CA GLN A 130 4.97 2.34 -14.62
C GLN A 130 4.48 3.69 -14.06
N ILE A 131 3.71 3.72 -12.97
CA ILE A 131 3.28 4.97 -12.32
C ILE A 131 4.49 5.79 -11.86
N GLN A 132 5.62 5.17 -11.54
CA GLN A 132 6.87 5.86 -11.24
C GLN A 132 7.26 6.83 -12.38
N GLY A 133 7.05 6.43 -13.63
CA GLY A 133 7.30 7.26 -14.79
C GLY A 133 6.26 8.38 -15.05
N PHE A 134 5.22 8.48 -14.21
CA PHE A 134 4.27 9.60 -14.28
C PHE A 134 4.78 10.84 -13.54
N PHE A 135 5.74 10.65 -12.65
CA PHE A 135 6.40 11.75 -11.95
C PHE A 135 7.58 12.25 -12.77
N ASP A 136 7.73 13.57 -12.86
CA ASP A 136 8.88 14.23 -13.47
C ASP A 136 9.97 14.54 -12.41
N ILE A 137 9.77 14.06 -11.19
CA ILE A 137 10.70 14.12 -10.06
C ILE A 137 11.13 12.71 -9.63
N PRO A 138 12.26 12.54 -8.95
CA PRO A 138 12.70 11.25 -8.43
C PRO A 138 11.62 10.57 -7.61
N THR A 139 11.37 9.28 -7.90
CA THR A 139 10.30 8.51 -7.24
C THR A 139 10.84 7.13 -6.87
N ASP A 140 10.84 6.85 -5.57
CA ASP A 140 11.23 5.58 -5.01
C ASP A 140 9.96 4.79 -4.63
N ASN A 141 9.73 3.64 -5.28
CA ASN A 141 8.62 2.76 -4.98
C ASN A 141 9.14 1.53 -4.23
N LEU A 142 9.02 1.51 -2.90
CA LEU A 142 9.40 0.37 -2.07
C LEU A 142 8.42 -0.80 -2.26
N TYR A 143 8.83 -1.99 -1.82
CA TYR A 143 7.98 -3.17 -1.82
C TYR A 143 7.82 -3.73 -0.41
N ALA A 144 6.58 -4.06 -0.01
CA ALA A 144 6.30 -4.71 1.27
C ALA A 144 6.67 -6.19 1.29
N VAL A 145 7.10 -6.75 0.15
CA VAL A 145 7.46 -8.18 0.02
C VAL A 145 8.41 -8.66 1.11
N PRO A 146 9.51 -7.95 1.48
CA PRO A 146 10.39 -8.39 2.57
C PRO A 146 9.68 -8.49 3.93
N VAL A 147 8.79 -7.54 4.21
CA VAL A 147 8.01 -7.50 5.46
C VAL A 147 6.99 -8.65 5.50
N MET A 148 6.34 -8.91 4.36
CA MET A 148 5.39 -10.03 4.23
C MET A 148 6.10 -11.38 4.28
N GLN A 149 7.27 -11.52 3.67
CA GLN A 149 8.11 -12.71 3.75
C GLN A 149 8.47 -13.05 5.19
N GLU A 150 8.96 -12.07 5.95
CA GLU A 150 9.32 -12.27 7.37
C GLU A 150 8.11 -12.77 8.18
N HIS A 151 6.94 -12.18 7.93
CA HIS A 151 5.70 -12.59 8.59
C HIS A 151 5.27 -14.02 8.20
N ILE A 152 5.34 -14.38 6.91
CA ILE A 152 5.01 -15.71 6.42
C ILE A 152 5.93 -16.78 7.04
N LEU A 153 7.26 -16.56 7.00
CA LEU A 153 8.23 -17.48 7.57
C LEU A 153 7.96 -17.70 9.07
N ARG A 154 7.79 -16.63 9.84
CA ARG A 154 7.44 -16.73 11.26
C ARG A 154 6.15 -17.51 11.49
N THR A 155 5.13 -17.31 10.68
CA THR A 155 3.82 -17.97 10.80
C THR A 155 3.90 -19.45 10.50
N HIS A 156 4.64 -19.82 9.47
CA HIS A 156 4.84 -21.21 9.04
C HIS A 156 6.07 -21.87 9.68
N ARG A 157 6.67 -21.23 10.72
CA ARG A 157 7.84 -21.74 11.47
C ARG A 157 9.00 -22.12 10.55
N ASP A 158 9.28 -21.26 9.58
CA ASP A 158 10.30 -21.43 8.53
C ASP A 158 10.11 -22.66 7.62
N ASP A 159 8.97 -23.36 7.72
CA ASP A 159 8.61 -24.46 6.82
C ASP A 159 7.55 -24.01 5.82
N VAL A 160 7.99 -23.71 4.61
CA VAL A 160 7.15 -23.31 3.48
C VAL A 160 7.02 -24.40 2.40
N SER A 161 7.44 -25.64 2.71
CA SER A 161 7.40 -26.77 1.76
C SER A 161 5.99 -27.08 1.26
N ASN A 162 4.97 -26.83 2.09
CA ASN A 162 3.55 -27.05 1.78
C ASN A 162 2.81 -25.74 1.46
N VAL A 163 3.55 -24.65 1.13
CA VAL A 163 2.97 -23.36 0.76
C VAL A 163 2.94 -23.19 -0.75
N THR A 164 1.83 -22.71 -1.29
CA THR A 164 1.69 -22.24 -2.67
C THR A 164 1.32 -20.77 -2.66
N ILE A 165 2.11 -19.93 -3.34
CA ILE A 165 1.77 -18.53 -3.55
C ILE A 165 0.77 -18.44 -4.70
N VAL A 166 -0.29 -17.66 -4.50
CA VAL A 166 -1.39 -17.57 -5.47
C VAL A 166 -1.61 -16.13 -5.88
N SER A 167 -1.54 -15.85 -7.17
CA SER A 167 -2.01 -14.58 -7.71
C SER A 167 -3.53 -14.60 -7.84
N PRO A 168 -4.27 -13.63 -7.25
CA PRO A 168 -5.73 -13.60 -7.34
C PRO A 168 -6.26 -13.22 -8.73
N ASP A 169 -5.38 -12.78 -9.64
CA ASP A 169 -5.67 -12.52 -11.04
C ASP A 169 -4.38 -12.56 -11.90
N VAL A 170 -4.53 -12.37 -13.21
CA VAL A 170 -3.39 -12.38 -14.15
C VAL A 170 -2.46 -11.17 -13.95
N GLY A 171 -2.99 -10.03 -13.51
CA GLY A 171 -2.22 -8.79 -13.31
C GLY A 171 -1.21 -8.89 -12.16
N GLY A 172 -1.53 -9.63 -11.10
CA GLY A 172 -0.68 -9.79 -9.91
C GLY A 172 0.43 -10.85 -10.02
N VAL A 173 0.55 -11.57 -11.15
CA VAL A 173 1.47 -12.71 -11.30
C VAL A 173 2.93 -12.34 -11.05
N VAL A 174 3.37 -11.18 -11.54
CA VAL A 174 4.77 -10.73 -11.34
C VAL A 174 5.07 -10.54 -9.85
N ARG A 175 4.15 -9.94 -9.11
CA ARG A 175 4.24 -9.71 -7.68
C ARG A 175 4.25 -11.03 -6.90
N ALA A 176 3.33 -11.93 -7.22
CA ALA A 176 3.24 -13.24 -6.59
C ALA A 176 4.51 -14.07 -6.84
N ARG A 177 5.09 -14.01 -8.03
CA ARG A 177 6.35 -14.67 -8.39
C ARG A 177 7.53 -14.09 -7.61
N ALA A 178 7.58 -12.79 -7.39
CA ALA A 178 8.63 -12.17 -6.58
C ALA A 178 8.62 -12.71 -5.15
N LEU A 179 7.46 -12.84 -4.52
CA LEU A 179 7.31 -13.45 -3.20
C LEU A 179 7.67 -14.95 -3.21
N SER A 180 7.20 -15.72 -4.20
CA SER A 180 7.53 -17.14 -4.36
C SER A 180 9.05 -17.37 -4.40
N LYS A 181 9.78 -16.59 -5.19
CA LYS A 181 11.24 -16.66 -5.27
C LYS A 181 11.92 -16.39 -3.92
N ARG A 182 11.44 -15.39 -3.19
CA ARG A 182 11.98 -15.05 -1.87
C ARG A 182 11.69 -16.09 -0.80
N LEU A 183 10.67 -16.91 -0.99
CA LEU A 183 10.34 -18.04 -0.13
C LEU A 183 10.99 -19.37 -0.59
N GLY A 184 12.06 -19.30 -1.40
CA GLY A 184 12.80 -20.48 -1.86
C GLY A 184 12.14 -21.18 -3.04
N ASP A 185 11.60 -20.39 -3.99
CA ASP A 185 10.91 -20.89 -5.19
C ASP A 185 9.69 -21.78 -4.89
N THR A 186 8.90 -21.38 -3.87
CA THR A 186 7.63 -22.07 -3.56
C THR A 186 6.73 -22.14 -4.79
N PRO A 187 5.85 -23.18 -4.92
CA PRO A 187 4.91 -23.29 -6.03
C PRO A 187 4.08 -22.02 -6.23
N LEU A 188 3.77 -21.71 -7.49
CA LEU A 188 2.96 -20.57 -7.90
C LEU A 188 1.68 -21.04 -8.60
N ALA A 189 0.54 -20.51 -8.19
CA ALA A 189 -0.73 -20.69 -8.88
C ALA A 189 -1.37 -19.35 -9.23
N ILE A 190 -2.32 -19.38 -10.16
CA ILE A 190 -3.01 -18.17 -10.67
C ILE A 190 -4.50 -18.46 -10.69
N VAL A 191 -5.31 -17.53 -10.20
CA VAL A 191 -6.76 -17.53 -10.37
C VAL A 191 -7.10 -16.74 -11.63
N ASP A 192 -7.42 -17.46 -12.71
CA ASP A 192 -7.87 -16.86 -13.97
C ASP A 192 -9.38 -16.68 -13.96
N LYS A 193 -9.82 -15.41 -13.97
CA LYS A 193 -11.25 -15.04 -13.97
C LYS A 193 -11.73 -14.86 -15.39
N ARG A 194 -12.61 -15.73 -15.84
CA ARG A 194 -13.24 -15.61 -17.14
C ARG A 194 -14.74 -15.34 -17.00
N ARG A 195 -15.20 -14.30 -17.67
CA ARG A 195 -16.62 -14.07 -17.93
C ARG A 195 -16.90 -14.61 -19.33
N GLU A 196 -17.57 -15.74 -19.42
CA GLU A 196 -17.93 -16.32 -20.71
C GLU A 196 -19.00 -15.47 -21.46
N ARG A 197 -19.89 -14.81 -20.71
CA ARG A 197 -20.90 -13.86 -21.24
C ARG A 197 -21.29 -12.84 -20.20
N ALA A 198 -21.70 -11.65 -20.66
CA ALA A 198 -22.31 -10.63 -19.78
C ALA A 198 -23.56 -11.20 -19.10
N GLY A 199 -23.60 -11.16 -17.75
CA GLY A 199 -24.72 -11.66 -16.95
C GLY A 199 -24.59 -13.09 -16.43
N GLN A 200 -23.52 -13.84 -16.77
CA GLN A 200 -23.24 -15.15 -16.17
C GLN A 200 -22.29 -15.01 -14.95
N SER A 201 -22.37 -16.01 -14.04
CA SER A 201 -21.46 -16.09 -12.90
C SER A 201 -20.01 -16.23 -13.36
N GLU A 202 -19.09 -15.52 -12.69
CA GLU A 202 -17.66 -15.64 -12.95
C GLU A 202 -17.19 -17.08 -12.75
N VAL A 203 -16.63 -17.70 -13.79
CA VAL A 203 -15.93 -18.97 -13.69
C VAL A 203 -14.48 -18.66 -13.30
N MET A 204 -14.03 -19.23 -12.18
CA MET A 204 -12.65 -19.14 -11.73
C MET A 204 -11.91 -20.40 -12.15
N ASN A 205 -10.97 -20.27 -13.07
CA ASN A 205 -10.05 -21.33 -13.41
C ASN A 205 -8.75 -21.17 -12.61
N ILE A 206 -8.24 -22.25 -12.02
CA ILE A 206 -6.98 -22.24 -11.27
C ILE A 206 -5.93 -22.91 -12.12
N ILE A 207 -4.86 -22.18 -12.38
CA ILE A 207 -3.67 -22.63 -13.10
C ILE A 207 -2.57 -22.87 -12.05
N GLY A 208 -2.05 -24.08 -11.99
CA GLY A 208 -1.09 -24.54 -10.97
C GLY A 208 -1.73 -25.53 -10.00
N ASP A 209 -0.88 -26.19 -9.20
CA ASP A 209 -1.33 -27.19 -8.22
C ASP A 209 -1.54 -26.52 -6.86
N VAL A 210 -2.73 -26.78 -6.29
CA VAL A 210 -3.13 -26.21 -4.98
C VAL A 210 -3.68 -27.30 -4.05
N LYS A 211 -3.72 -28.56 -4.51
CA LYS A 211 -4.27 -29.65 -3.73
C LYS A 211 -3.38 -29.96 -2.53
N ASP A 212 -4.00 -30.06 -1.36
CA ASP A 212 -3.35 -30.32 -0.07
C ASP A 212 -2.31 -29.25 0.37
N MET A 213 -2.30 -28.07 -0.31
CA MET A 213 -1.37 -26.97 -0.04
C MET A 213 -2.00 -25.88 0.83
N HIS A 214 -1.18 -25.18 1.60
CA HIS A 214 -1.50 -23.91 2.23
C HIS A 214 -1.36 -22.79 1.19
N CYS A 215 -2.47 -22.25 0.71
CA CYS A 215 -2.47 -21.23 -0.34
C CYS A 215 -2.39 -19.84 0.27
N ILE A 216 -1.45 -19.02 -0.22
CA ILE A 216 -1.29 -17.62 0.15
C ILE A 216 -1.65 -16.76 -1.07
N LEU A 217 -2.84 -16.15 -1.06
CA LEU A 217 -3.23 -15.12 -2.02
C LEU A 217 -2.37 -13.87 -1.77
N PHE A 218 -1.68 -13.37 -2.79
CA PHE A 218 -0.81 -12.22 -2.67
C PHE A 218 -1.15 -11.13 -3.69
N ASP A 219 -1.46 -9.91 -3.19
CA ASP A 219 -1.85 -8.76 -4.02
C ASP A 219 -1.36 -7.43 -3.43
N ASP A 220 -1.53 -6.31 -4.15
CA ASP A 220 -1.24 -4.97 -3.62
C ASP A 220 -2.37 -4.41 -2.75
N ILE A 221 -3.62 -4.63 -3.14
CA ILE A 221 -4.78 -3.95 -2.55
C ILE A 221 -5.89 -4.93 -2.21
N CYS A 222 -6.42 -4.83 -0.99
CA CYS A 222 -7.75 -5.33 -0.65
C CYS A 222 -8.71 -4.16 -0.50
N ASP A 223 -9.59 -3.96 -1.50
CA ASP A 223 -10.61 -2.92 -1.46
C ASP A 223 -11.92 -3.49 -0.86
N SER A 224 -12.82 -4.03 -1.67
CA SER A 224 -14.09 -4.59 -1.18
C SER A 224 -13.98 -6.01 -0.60
N GLY A 225 -12.83 -6.66 -0.71
CA GLY A 225 -12.57 -8.04 -0.25
C GLY A 225 -13.21 -9.13 -1.11
N GLY A 226 -14.05 -8.78 -2.08
CA GLY A 226 -14.80 -9.74 -2.88
C GLY A 226 -13.90 -10.67 -3.70
N THR A 227 -12.89 -10.12 -4.34
CA THR A 227 -11.90 -10.88 -5.13
C THR A 227 -11.20 -11.95 -4.30
N LEU A 228 -10.69 -11.58 -3.13
CA LEU A 228 -9.95 -12.50 -2.25
C LEU A 228 -10.85 -13.61 -1.68
N VAL A 229 -12.05 -13.25 -1.22
CA VAL A 229 -13.01 -14.23 -0.67
C VAL A 229 -13.48 -15.22 -1.74
N ASN A 230 -13.75 -14.75 -2.97
CA ASN A 230 -14.14 -15.62 -4.07
C ASN A 230 -12.98 -16.52 -4.53
N ALA A 231 -11.76 -15.98 -4.62
CA ALA A 231 -10.56 -16.75 -4.92
C ALA A 231 -10.32 -17.82 -3.83
N ALA A 232 -10.43 -17.47 -2.56
CA ALA A 232 -10.30 -18.42 -1.46
C ALA A 232 -11.33 -19.56 -1.56
N LYS A 233 -12.59 -19.25 -1.89
CA LYS A 233 -13.62 -20.26 -2.11
C LYS A 233 -13.23 -21.22 -3.25
N ALA A 234 -12.76 -20.69 -4.39
CA ALA A 234 -12.37 -21.50 -5.54
C ALA A 234 -11.16 -22.41 -5.22
N LEU A 235 -10.16 -21.89 -4.49
CA LEU A 235 -9.00 -22.66 -4.05
C LEU A 235 -9.41 -23.81 -3.11
N MET A 236 -10.26 -23.54 -2.12
CA MET A 236 -10.77 -24.57 -1.22
C MET A 236 -11.57 -25.66 -1.97
N GLN A 237 -12.36 -25.28 -2.97
CA GLN A 237 -13.08 -26.22 -3.84
C GLN A 237 -12.14 -27.09 -4.69
N LYS A 238 -10.94 -26.61 -4.98
CA LYS A 238 -9.88 -27.34 -5.70
C LYS A 238 -8.98 -28.17 -4.78
N GLY A 239 -9.32 -28.25 -3.49
CA GLY A 239 -8.64 -29.11 -2.52
C GLY A 239 -7.48 -28.45 -1.78
N ALA A 240 -7.41 -27.11 -1.77
CA ALA A 240 -6.46 -26.41 -0.90
C ALA A 240 -6.75 -26.76 0.57
N LYS A 241 -5.69 -26.91 1.38
CA LYS A 241 -5.79 -27.21 2.81
C LYS A 241 -6.26 -26.01 3.63
N SER A 242 -5.75 -24.83 3.28
CA SER A 242 -6.17 -23.54 3.84
C SER A 242 -5.87 -22.43 2.86
N VAL A 243 -6.53 -21.28 3.03
CA VAL A 243 -6.25 -20.08 2.24
C VAL A 243 -6.13 -18.87 3.16
N GLU A 244 -5.01 -18.17 3.03
CA GLU A 244 -4.74 -16.88 3.64
C GLU A 244 -4.56 -15.84 2.55
N ALA A 245 -4.70 -14.56 2.88
CA ALA A 245 -4.42 -13.48 1.95
C ALA A 245 -3.43 -12.48 2.57
N TYR A 246 -2.50 -12.01 1.77
CA TYR A 246 -1.54 -10.98 2.11
C TYR A 246 -1.64 -9.87 1.08
N VAL A 247 -1.83 -8.65 1.54
CA VAL A 247 -1.91 -7.47 0.70
C VAL A 247 -1.14 -6.31 1.31
N SER A 248 -0.51 -5.49 0.48
CA SER A 248 0.19 -4.31 0.98
C SER A 248 -0.77 -3.29 1.56
N HIS A 249 -1.91 -3.05 0.89
CA HIS A 249 -2.82 -1.97 1.24
C HIS A 249 -4.23 -2.49 1.57
N GLY A 250 -4.60 -2.43 2.83
CA GLY A 250 -5.95 -2.73 3.30
C GLY A 250 -6.87 -1.51 3.20
N VAL A 251 -7.36 -1.20 2.00
CA VAL A 251 -8.34 -0.11 1.80
C VAL A 251 -9.65 -0.43 2.52
N LEU A 252 -10.09 -1.68 2.45
CA LEU A 252 -11.21 -2.26 3.22
C LEU A 252 -12.50 -1.43 3.14
N SER A 253 -12.87 -1.01 1.93
CA SER A 253 -14.04 -0.17 1.72
C SER A 253 -15.37 -0.91 1.95
N GLY A 254 -16.38 -0.16 2.35
CA GLY A 254 -17.76 -0.63 2.51
C GLY A 254 -17.87 -1.81 3.47
N LYS A 255 -18.34 -2.97 2.97
CA LYS A 255 -18.52 -4.21 3.77
C LYS A 255 -17.33 -5.17 3.68
N ALA A 256 -16.13 -4.71 3.37
CA ALA A 256 -14.97 -5.59 3.19
C ALA A 256 -14.65 -6.38 4.47
N VAL A 257 -14.59 -5.70 5.61
CA VAL A 257 -14.31 -6.34 6.91
C VAL A 257 -15.35 -7.40 7.23
N GLU A 258 -16.64 -7.07 7.15
CA GLU A 258 -17.74 -8.01 7.36
C GLU A 258 -17.62 -9.24 6.43
N ARG A 259 -17.30 -9.03 5.17
CA ARG A 259 -17.15 -10.10 4.16
C ARG A 259 -15.98 -11.02 4.49
N ILE A 260 -14.85 -10.48 4.94
CA ILE A 260 -13.67 -11.25 5.34
C ILE A 260 -13.95 -12.04 6.60
N GLU A 261 -14.51 -11.41 7.63
CA GLU A 261 -14.86 -12.06 8.91
C GLU A 261 -15.84 -13.23 8.71
N ASN A 262 -16.87 -13.05 7.87
CA ASN A 262 -17.89 -14.05 7.58
C ASN A 262 -17.44 -15.13 6.58
N SER A 263 -16.28 -14.98 5.94
CA SER A 263 -15.78 -15.98 4.98
C SER A 263 -15.44 -17.29 5.68
N LYS A 264 -16.02 -18.40 5.18
CA LYS A 264 -15.67 -19.76 5.64
C LYS A 264 -14.41 -20.32 4.97
N HIS A 265 -13.92 -19.65 3.94
CA HIS A 265 -12.86 -20.14 3.07
C HIS A 265 -11.57 -19.36 3.21
N LEU A 266 -11.62 -18.08 3.61
CA LEU A 266 -10.46 -17.25 3.91
C LEU A 266 -10.19 -17.32 5.42
N ALA A 267 -9.04 -17.88 5.79
CA ALA A 267 -8.65 -18.04 7.19
C ALA A 267 -8.28 -16.69 7.84
N ARG A 268 -7.49 -15.86 7.11
CA ARG A 268 -7.14 -14.51 7.55
C ARG A 268 -6.71 -13.64 6.37
N LEU A 269 -6.73 -12.33 6.60
CA LEU A 269 -6.11 -11.31 5.76
C LEU A 269 -4.97 -10.66 6.55
N VAL A 270 -3.78 -10.62 5.99
CA VAL A 270 -2.64 -9.86 6.52
C VAL A 270 -2.43 -8.65 5.63
N THR A 271 -2.35 -7.47 6.23
CA THR A 271 -2.10 -6.21 5.51
C THR A 271 -1.13 -5.33 6.29
N THR A 272 -0.58 -4.29 5.64
CA THR A 272 0.28 -3.35 6.34
C THR A 272 -0.51 -2.23 7.00
N ASP A 273 0.19 -1.42 7.80
CA ASP A 273 -0.31 -0.17 8.38
C ASP A 273 -0.09 1.04 7.46
N SER A 274 0.12 0.83 6.15
CA SER A 274 0.19 1.93 5.15
C SER A 274 -1.06 2.80 5.11
N ILE A 275 -2.21 2.26 5.52
CA ILE A 275 -3.48 2.95 5.73
C ILE A 275 -3.85 2.83 7.20
N ALA A 276 -4.19 3.94 7.84
CA ALA A 276 -4.59 3.95 9.25
C ALA A 276 -5.86 3.13 9.51
N ASN A 277 -5.99 2.66 10.75
CA ASN A 277 -7.27 2.15 11.22
C ASN A 277 -8.17 3.32 11.63
N ASP A 278 -9.25 3.49 10.91
CA ASP A 278 -10.29 4.50 11.18
C ASP A 278 -11.49 3.94 11.98
N GLY A 279 -11.29 2.84 12.68
CA GLY A 279 -12.32 2.12 13.41
C GLY A 279 -12.98 0.97 12.60
N ARG A 280 -12.84 0.95 11.28
CA ARG A 280 -13.45 -0.11 10.43
C ARG A 280 -12.97 -1.52 10.78
N ARG A 281 -11.74 -1.64 11.31
CA ARG A 281 -11.11 -2.92 11.68
C ARG A 281 -11.27 -3.27 13.15
N ASP A 282 -11.94 -2.42 13.94
CA ASP A 282 -12.09 -2.65 15.37
C ASP A 282 -12.88 -3.92 15.64
N GLY A 283 -12.30 -4.81 16.45
CA GLY A 283 -12.87 -6.11 16.74
C GLY A 283 -12.73 -7.17 15.64
N ALA A 284 -12.12 -6.86 14.50
CA ALA A 284 -11.82 -7.86 13.47
C ALA A 284 -10.83 -8.89 13.98
N LYS A 285 -11.16 -10.19 13.81
CA LYS A 285 -10.35 -11.33 14.30
C LYS A 285 -9.50 -11.95 13.20
N LYS A 286 -9.91 -11.77 11.94
CA LYS A 286 -9.23 -12.34 10.78
C LYS A 286 -8.32 -11.36 10.07
N ILE A 287 -8.26 -10.10 10.51
CA ILE A 287 -7.42 -9.07 9.88
C ILE A 287 -6.23 -8.79 10.78
N GLU A 288 -5.04 -9.10 10.30
CA GLU A 288 -3.77 -8.90 10.98
C GLU A 288 -2.97 -7.78 10.31
N ILE A 289 -2.33 -6.93 11.11
CA ILE A 289 -1.57 -5.79 10.63
C ILE A 289 -0.08 -6.03 10.82
N VAL A 290 0.71 -5.83 9.76
CA VAL A 290 2.17 -5.87 9.80
C VAL A 290 2.71 -4.46 9.62
N PRO A 291 3.53 -3.95 10.56
CA PRO A 291 4.03 -2.59 10.49
C PRO A 291 5.09 -2.41 9.41
N VAL A 292 5.09 -1.24 8.74
CA VAL A 292 6.07 -0.86 7.72
C VAL A 292 6.96 0.31 8.13
N ASP A 293 6.89 0.73 9.39
CA ASP A 293 7.71 1.81 9.95
C ASP A 293 9.22 1.56 9.77
N ARG A 294 9.66 0.29 9.89
CA ARG A 294 11.06 -0.11 9.67
C ARG A 294 11.49 0.12 8.22
N LEU A 295 10.68 -0.31 7.26
CA LEU A 295 10.98 -0.18 5.84
C LEU A 295 11.01 1.29 5.42
N LEU A 296 9.96 2.04 5.76
CA LEU A 296 9.85 3.46 5.42
C LEU A 296 10.88 4.32 6.16
N GLY A 297 11.10 4.06 7.46
CA GLY A 297 12.10 4.77 8.26
C GLY A 297 13.50 4.58 7.70
N GLU A 298 13.90 3.36 7.34
CA GLU A 298 15.22 3.12 6.74
C GLU A 298 15.36 3.81 5.38
N ALA A 299 14.32 3.83 4.55
CA ALA A 299 14.35 4.56 3.29
C ALA A 299 14.50 6.08 3.51
N ILE A 300 13.74 6.66 4.45
CA ILE A 300 13.86 8.07 4.82
C ILE A 300 15.28 8.39 5.30
N ARG A 301 15.84 7.57 6.20
CA ARG A 301 17.22 7.73 6.70
C ARG A 301 18.24 7.76 5.55
N ARG A 302 18.13 6.80 4.63
CA ARG A 302 19.04 6.72 3.49
C ARG A 302 18.92 7.91 2.56
N ILE A 303 17.70 8.32 2.22
CA ILE A 303 17.46 9.49 1.38
C ILE A 303 18.05 10.76 2.03
N ALA A 304 17.83 10.94 3.35
CA ALA A 304 18.36 12.08 4.08
C ALA A 304 19.89 12.13 4.13
N ASN A 305 20.54 10.95 4.16
CA ASN A 305 22.01 10.82 4.18
C ASN A 305 22.62 10.65 2.78
N GLU A 306 21.82 10.79 1.71
CA GLU A 306 22.26 10.59 0.32
C GLU A 306 22.82 9.18 0.06
N GLU A 307 22.34 8.18 0.82
CA GLU A 307 22.70 6.78 0.66
C GLU A 307 21.77 6.07 -0.35
N SER A 308 22.28 4.99 -0.97
CA SER A 308 21.47 4.19 -1.90
C SER A 308 20.32 3.48 -1.19
N VAL A 309 19.14 3.58 -1.77
CA VAL A 309 17.94 2.80 -1.35
C VAL A 309 17.82 1.46 -2.08
N SER A 310 18.70 1.15 -3.04
CA SER A 310 18.57 0.00 -3.96
C SER A 310 18.45 -1.34 -3.22
N SER A 311 19.19 -1.54 -2.12
CA SER A 311 19.10 -2.79 -1.34
C SER A 311 17.80 -2.96 -0.54
N LEU A 312 16.90 -1.97 -0.57
CA LEU A 312 15.57 -2.07 0.02
C LEU A 312 14.55 -2.66 -0.98
N PHE A 313 14.94 -2.76 -2.25
CA PHE A 313 14.13 -3.35 -3.32
C PHE A 313 14.38 -4.85 -3.51
N ASP A 314 15.49 -5.38 -2.94
CA ASP A 314 15.94 -6.77 -3.09
C ASP A 314 15.28 -7.72 -2.10
#